data_d59a593880e33728bb11b81679306666
#
_entry.id   d59a593880e33728bb11b81679306666
#
_cell.length_a   1.000
_cell.length_b   1.000
_cell.length_c   1.000
_cell.angle_alpha   90.00
_cell.angle_beta   90.00
_cell.angle_gamma   90.00
#
_symmetry.space_group_name_H-M   'P 1'
#
loop_
_entity.id
_entity.type
_entity.pdbx_description
1 polymer ?
#
loop_
_entity_poly.entity_id
_entity_poly.type
_entity_poly.pdbx_seq_one_letter_code
_entity_poly.pdbx_strand_id
1 'polypeptide(L)'
;MFSLTRLRKRSPIVDRAISSGPSPIAILLLIVMAANRASAQGPPALPDRPWHSADERQIALEAHRFRQSGFHIDAEKVYSLADLIDLAEAHNPETRVAWENARVQAAALGISRSELYPTLSAVALSGVARSDAGSRSGFYRQTMPDSQLTLNLNYAIFDFGARRGRIDAASARLLATNFGFNDVHRQLIYKVQQAYYRLLNASAEETAARASLANAQAVQQAAEERLKNGLATLPDVLEARSATAQAQYDLQAVLGAEQIARGDLTTVLGASAASMIRMQPFSEVPTPETVGETVELIIDRAIDQRPDLQADVAGIREANAQRKEARAAYYPSLNLSASPTAESLNLLQKNLPSGHIADLAGGVALSLNWTIFDGGARKNRLAQAEAQIRRAEAQVDAARDQIANEVWTAYSNLNTAFLQREAATELLDAATQSYAAALESYNYGVRNLLDVTAAQKVLAQARSADILARTQVLASLSDLAFRAGDLIQVDEKRSKP
;
A
#
# COMPACT_ATOMS: atom_id res chain seq x y z
N MET A 1 55.55 18.97 -62.88
CA MET A 1 56.26 17.81 -63.38
C MET A 1 55.25 16.73 -63.57
N PHE A 2 54.91 16.50 -64.81
CA PHE A 2 54.57 15.24 -65.52
C PHE A 2 53.64 14.26 -64.75
N SER A 3 52.63 13.63 -65.37
CA SER A 3 52.24 13.38 -66.76
C SER A 3 50.82 12.74 -66.80
N LEU A 4 50.08 13.21 -67.79
CA LEU A 4 48.97 12.56 -68.51
C LEU A 4 49.09 11.03 -68.70
N THR A 5 48.02 10.26 -68.72
CA THR A 5 47.51 9.49 -69.85
C THR A 5 46.18 8.80 -69.56
N ARG A 6 45.09 9.24 -70.17
CA ARG A 6 44.26 8.67 -71.23
C ARG A 6 43.54 7.34 -70.98
N LEU A 7 42.20 7.48 -71.03
CA LEU A 7 41.20 6.73 -71.83
C LEU A 7 40.97 5.22 -71.59
N ARG A 8 39.75 4.89 -71.18
CA ARG A 8 38.83 4.20 -72.09
C ARG A 8 37.37 4.14 -71.58
N LYS A 9 36.49 4.61 -72.46
CA LYS A 9 35.02 4.43 -72.39
C LYS A 9 34.67 2.96 -72.25
N ARG A 10 33.72 2.63 -71.38
CA ARG A 10 32.63 1.68 -71.66
C ARG A 10 31.41 2.12 -70.82
N SER A 11 30.35 2.40 -71.52
CA SER A 11 29.00 2.68 -71.06
C SER A 11 28.24 1.34 -70.80
N PRO A 12 26.98 1.40 -70.42
CA PRO A 12 26.42 1.11 -69.13
C PRO A 12 25.46 -0.10 -69.22
N ILE A 13 25.31 -0.80 -68.14
CA ILE A 13 24.08 -1.63 -67.94
C ILE A 13 23.53 -1.17 -66.59
N VAL A 14 22.44 -0.44 -66.69
CA VAL A 14 21.61 -0.07 -65.56
C VAL A 14 20.80 -1.30 -65.15
N ASP A 15 21.31 -2.02 -64.18
CA ASP A 15 20.47 -2.99 -63.45
C ASP A 15 19.55 -2.24 -62.50
N ARG A 16 18.30 -2.19 -62.90
CA ARG A 16 17.16 -1.82 -62.05
C ARG A 16 17.01 -2.89 -60.97
N ALA A 17 17.63 -2.67 -59.81
CA ALA A 17 17.18 -3.32 -58.59
C ALA A 17 15.83 -2.70 -58.18
N ILE A 18 14.76 -3.34 -58.61
CA ILE A 18 13.40 -3.10 -58.06
C ILE A 18 13.46 -3.65 -56.63
N SER A 19 13.57 -2.75 -55.64
CA SER A 19 13.35 -3.12 -54.26
C SER A 19 11.86 -3.48 -54.11
N SER A 20 11.57 -4.76 -54.20
CA SER A 20 10.27 -5.30 -53.82
C SER A 20 10.09 -5.11 -52.31
N GLY A 21 9.35 -4.10 -51.93
CA GLY A 21 8.82 -3.99 -50.55
C GLY A 21 8.02 -5.24 -50.19
N PRO A 22 7.91 -5.61 -48.92
CA PRO A 22 7.19 -6.81 -48.53
C PRO A 22 5.78 -6.77 -49.08
N SER A 23 5.38 -7.87 -49.78
CA SER A 23 4.05 -7.97 -50.35
C SER A 23 2.97 -7.84 -49.27
N PRO A 24 1.80 -7.25 -49.56
CA PRO A 24 0.71 -7.14 -48.58
C PRO A 24 0.31 -8.50 -47.98
N ILE A 25 0.56 -9.59 -48.69
CA ILE A 25 0.38 -10.95 -48.19
C ILE A 25 1.41 -11.31 -47.13
N ALA A 26 2.66 -10.84 -47.20
CA ALA A 26 3.66 -11.07 -46.17
C ALA A 26 3.37 -10.29 -44.91
N ILE A 27 2.79 -9.08 -45.01
CA ILE A 27 2.33 -8.28 -43.84
C ILE A 27 1.12 -8.95 -43.22
N LEU A 28 0.16 -9.46 -44.00
CA LEU A 28 -0.99 -10.20 -43.52
C LEU A 28 -0.60 -11.50 -42.80
N LEU A 29 0.38 -12.23 -43.35
CA LEU A 29 0.93 -13.44 -42.72
C LEU A 29 1.68 -13.15 -41.43
N LEU A 30 2.39 -12.02 -41.33
CA LEU A 30 3.04 -11.56 -40.09
C LEU A 30 2.01 -11.18 -39.01
N ILE A 31 0.90 -10.54 -39.39
CA ILE A 31 -0.20 -10.19 -38.48
C ILE A 31 -0.91 -11.47 -38.00
N VAL A 32 -1.14 -12.45 -38.87
CA VAL A 32 -1.75 -13.75 -38.51
C VAL A 32 -0.81 -14.59 -37.62
N MET A 33 0.50 -14.56 -37.86
CA MET A 33 1.47 -15.23 -36.96
C MET A 33 1.60 -14.52 -35.59
N ALA A 34 1.46 -13.21 -35.55
CA ALA A 34 1.42 -12.45 -34.26
C ALA A 34 0.14 -12.75 -33.47
N ALA A 35 -1.00 -12.91 -34.14
CA ALA A 35 -2.27 -13.26 -33.50
C ALA A 35 -2.27 -14.68 -32.89
N ASN A 36 -1.52 -15.62 -33.43
CA ASN A 36 -1.42 -17.00 -32.91
C ASN A 36 -0.55 -17.11 -31.63
N ARG A 37 0.24 -16.10 -31.27
CA ARG A 37 0.97 -16.08 -29.97
C ARG A 37 0.13 -15.58 -28.78
N ALA A 38 -1.06 -15.01 -29.03
CA ALA A 38 -1.96 -14.54 -28.01
C ALA A 38 -2.77 -15.63 -27.28
N SER A 39 -2.71 -16.89 -27.77
CA SER A 39 -3.54 -17.99 -27.25
C SER A 39 -2.98 -18.71 -26.02
N ALA A 40 -1.81 -18.28 -25.48
CA ALA A 40 -1.22 -18.88 -24.28
C ALA A 40 -1.69 -18.23 -22.95
N GLN A 41 -2.56 -17.20 -23.00
CA GLN A 41 -3.04 -16.46 -21.83
C GLN A 41 -4.56 -16.64 -21.59
N GLY A 42 -5.14 -17.73 -22.08
CA GLY A 42 -6.54 -18.03 -21.81
C GLY A 42 -6.80 -18.46 -20.36
N PRO A 43 -8.06 -18.40 -19.90
CA PRO A 43 -8.44 -18.94 -18.60
C PRO A 43 -8.18 -20.45 -18.54
N PRO A 44 -8.10 -21.06 -17.33
CA PRO A 44 -7.93 -22.52 -17.19
C PRO A 44 -9.00 -23.27 -17.98
N ALA A 45 -8.60 -24.35 -18.65
CA ALA A 45 -9.48 -25.15 -19.51
C ALA A 45 -10.57 -25.88 -18.71
N LEU A 46 -10.32 -26.17 -17.42
CA LEU A 46 -11.24 -26.86 -16.50
C LEU A 46 -11.06 -26.28 -15.09
N PRO A 47 -12.16 -26.20 -14.30
CA PRO A 47 -12.11 -25.62 -12.95
C PRO A 47 -11.36 -26.49 -11.92
N ASP A 48 -11.11 -27.73 -12.23
CA ASP A 48 -10.42 -28.72 -11.38
C ASP A 48 -8.92 -28.83 -11.65
N ARG A 49 -8.39 -28.08 -12.64
CA ARG A 49 -6.96 -28.09 -12.98
C ARG A 49 -6.31 -26.75 -12.68
N PRO A 50 -5.18 -26.75 -11.95
CA PRO A 50 -4.40 -25.53 -11.76
C PRO A 50 -4.00 -24.94 -13.12
N TRP A 51 -4.12 -23.63 -13.24
CA TRP A 51 -3.65 -22.92 -14.42
C TRP A 51 -2.15 -22.64 -14.31
N HIS A 52 -1.40 -22.95 -15.34
CA HIS A 52 0.03 -22.69 -15.45
C HIS A 52 0.31 -21.81 -16.66
N SER A 53 1.00 -20.70 -16.47
CA SER A 53 1.47 -19.84 -17.55
C SER A 53 2.75 -20.40 -18.18
N ALA A 54 2.93 -20.18 -19.50
CA ALA A 54 4.21 -20.43 -20.15
C ALA A 54 5.35 -19.61 -19.53
N ASP A 55 5.03 -18.46 -18.96
CA ASP A 55 5.98 -17.51 -18.36
C ASP A 55 6.16 -17.70 -16.84
N GLU A 56 5.55 -18.73 -16.24
CA GLU A 56 5.54 -18.94 -14.78
C GLU A 56 6.96 -18.98 -14.19
N ARG A 57 7.91 -19.63 -14.89
CA ARG A 57 9.32 -19.68 -14.48
C ARG A 57 9.98 -18.32 -14.53
N GLN A 58 9.66 -17.53 -15.56
CA GLN A 58 10.21 -16.18 -15.71
C GLN A 58 9.66 -15.25 -14.64
N ILE A 59 8.35 -15.31 -14.37
CA ILE A 59 7.69 -14.57 -13.31
C ILE A 59 8.28 -14.94 -11.94
N ALA A 60 8.52 -16.24 -11.68
CA ALA A 60 9.18 -16.68 -10.46
C ALA A 60 10.61 -16.14 -10.31
N LEU A 61 11.39 -16.11 -11.41
CA LEU A 61 12.73 -15.53 -11.43
C LEU A 61 12.70 -14.00 -11.20
N GLU A 62 11.73 -13.31 -11.77
CA GLU A 62 11.49 -11.89 -11.57
C GLU A 62 11.10 -11.62 -10.11
N ALA A 63 10.21 -12.41 -9.52
CA ALA A 63 9.84 -12.31 -8.11
C ALA A 63 11.07 -12.49 -7.19
N HIS A 64 11.97 -13.42 -7.53
CA HIS A 64 13.23 -13.57 -6.80
C HIS A 64 14.17 -12.36 -6.92
N ARG A 65 14.18 -11.64 -8.06
CA ARG A 65 14.97 -10.40 -8.22
C ARG A 65 14.44 -9.26 -7.35
N PHE A 66 13.12 -9.21 -7.13
CA PHE A 66 12.47 -8.24 -6.23
C PHE A 66 12.62 -8.61 -4.74
N ARG A 67 13.20 -9.78 -4.42
CA ARG A 67 13.59 -10.11 -3.05
C ARG A 67 14.74 -9.18 -2.67
N GLN A 68 14.38 -8.03 -2.12
CA GLN A 68 15.37 -7.08 -1.61
C GLN A 68 16.25 -7.79 -0.59
N SER A 69 17.55 -7.52 -0.64
CA SER A 69 18.43 -7.75 0.49
C SER A 69 17.81 -7.02 1.66
N GLY A 70 17.17 -7.78 2.55
CA GLY A 70 16.49 -7.20 3.71
C GLY A 70 17.47 -6.29 4.43
N PHE A 71 16.94 -5.17 4.92
CA PHE A 71 17.67 -4.32 5.83
C PHE A 71 18.27 -5.18 6.96
N HIS A 72 19.55 -4.96 7.26
CA HIS A 72 20.25 -5.72 8.28
C HIS A 72 20.10 -5.02 9.63
N ILE A 73 19.44 -5.71 10.58
CA ILE A 73 19.32 -5.25 11.97
C ILE A 73 20.64 -5.56 12.68
N ASP A 74 21.20 -4.60 13.40
CA ASP A 74 22.37 -4.82 14.24
C ASP A 74 21.98 -5.66 15.47
N ALA A 75 22.48 -6.90 15.53
CA ALA A 75 22.15 -7.84 16.59
C ALA A 75 22.79 -7.47 17.96
N GLU A 76 23.79 -6.58 17.99
CA GLU A 76 24.45 -6.15 19.23
C GLU A 76 23.76 -4.95 19.88
N LYS A 77 23.03 -4.15 19.11
CA LYS A 77 22.30 -2.97 19.62
C LYS A 77 21.04 -3.40 20.37
N VAL A 78 20.82 -2.81 21.55
CA VAL A 78 19.54 -2.88 22.27
C VAL A 78 18.64 -1.76 21.73
N TYR A 79 17.50 -2.12 21.21
CA TYR A 79 16.57 -1.19 20.59
C TYR A 79 15.48 -0.76 21.56
N SER A 80 15.25 0.54 21.64
CA SER A 80 14.05 1.12 22.25
C SER A 80 12.86 1.06 21.28
N LEU A 81 11.64 1.29 21.79
CA LEU A 81 10.45 1.40 20.93
C LEU A 81 10.60 2.54 19.90
N ALA A 82 11.17 3.69 20.29
CA ALA A 82 11.41 4.80 19.38
C ALA A 82 12.38 4.42 18.24
N ASP A 83 13.52 3.76 18.57
CA ASP A 83 14.44 3.28 17.53
C ASP A 83 13.76 2.36 16.50
N LEU A 84 12.83 1.51 16.96
CA LEU A 84 12.11 0.56 16.10
C LEU A 84 11.09 1.27 15.20
N ILE A 85 10.43 2.31 15.70
CA ILE A 85 9.53 3.14 14.91
C ILE A 85 10.32 3.83 13.80
N ASP A 86 11.44 4.50 14.11
CA ASP A 86 12.30 5.16 13.13
C ASP A 86 12.79 4.19 12.05
N LEU A 87 13.19 2.97 12.45
CA LEU A 87 13.60 1.93 11.51
C LEU A 87 12.46 1.49 10.58
N ALA A 88 11.27 1.29 11.13
CA ALA A 88 10.10 0.91 10.34
C ALA A 88 9.73 2.00 9.32
N GLU A 89 9.68 3.26 9.74
CA GLU A 89 9.38 4.39 8.85
C GLU A 89 10.39 4.50 7.69
N ALA A 90 11.67 4.23 7.97
CA ALA A 90 12.73 4.29 6.95
C ALA A 90 12.70 3.12 5.95
N HIS A 91 12.25 1.93 6.34
CA HIS A 91 12.47 0.70 5.57
C HIS A 91 11.19 -0.05 5.18
N ASN A 92 10.04 0.25 5.78
CA ASN A 92 8.81 -0.47 5.50
C ASN A 92 8.31 -0.18 4.07
N PRO A 93 7.99 -1.22 3.28
CA PRO A 93 7.49 -1.03 1.91
C PRO A 93 6.10 -0.38 1.83
N GLU A 94 5.26 -0.48 2.88
CA GLU A 94 3.91 0.13 2.87
C GLU A 94 4.00 1.67 2.81
N THR A 95 4.93 2.29 3.55
CA THR A 95 5.15 3.75 3.51
C THR A 95 5.63 4.19 2.13
N ARG A 96 6.51 3.40 1.51
CA ARG A 96 6.97 3.68 0.15
C ARG A 96 5.85 3.59 -0.87
N VAL A 97 4.96 2.59 -0.78
CA VAL A 97 3.78 2.47 -1.64
C VAL A 97 2.86 3.68 -1.46
N ALA A 98 2.58 4.10 -0.24
CA ALA A 98 1.74 5.26 0.04
C ALA A 98 2.36 6.56 -0.51
N TRP A 99 3.66 6.73 -0.38
CA TRP A 99 4.39 7.87 -0.95
C TRP A 99 4.33 7.90 -2.48
N GLU A 100 4.57 6.75 -3.15
CA GLU A 100 4.46 6.67 -4.62
C GLU A 100 3.02 6.92 -5.10
N ASN A 101 2.01 6.48 -4.34
CA ASN A 101 0.61 6.82 -4.63
C ASN A 101 0.36 8.34 -4.58
N ALA A 102 0.93 9.04 -3.61
CA ALA A 102 0.85 10.50 -3.56
C ALA A 102 1.55 11.14 -4.79
N ARG A 103 2.69 10.61 -5.22
CA ARG A 103 3.38 11.07 -6.45
C ARG A 103 2.56 10.82 -7.71
N VAL A 104 1.87 9.68 -7.80
CA VAL A 104 0.94 9.39 -8.91
C VAL A 104 -0.17 10.45 -8.96
N GLN A 105 -0.78 10.80 -7.82
CA GLN A 105 -1.82 11.83 -7.80
C GLN A 105 -1.26 13.25 -8.07
N ALA A 106 -0.05 13.55 -7.64
CA ALA A 106 0.63 14.80 -7.98
C ALA A 106 0.87 14.91 -9.49
N ALA A 107 1.29 13.83 -10.14
CA ALA A 107 1.41 13.77 -11.59
C ALA A 107 0.05 13.90 -12.30
N ALA A 108 -1.01 13.27 -11.78
CA ALA A 108 -2.38 13.42 -12.30
C ALA A 108 -2.88 14.87 -12.22
N LEU A 109 -2.58 15.57 -11.13
CA LEU A 109 -2.83 17.02 -11.03
C LEU A 109 -2.05 17.80 -12.08
N GLY A 110 -0.77 17.46 -12.33
CA GLY A 110 0.04 18.03 -13.40
C GLY A 110 -0.60 17.83 -14.77
N ILE A 111 -1.12 16.64 -15.07
CA ILE A 111 -1.87 16.33 -16.29
C ILE A 111 -3.13 17.20 -16.39
N SER A 112 -3.92 17.31 -15.32
CA SER A 112 -5.11 18.18 -15.32
C SER A 112 -4.76 19.66 -15.54
N ARG A 113 -3.64 20.14 -14.99
CA ARG A 113 -3.14 21.50 -15.21
C ARG A 113 -2.66 21.74 -16.63
N SER A 114 -2.19 20.71 -17.33
CA SER A 114 -1.75 20.85 -18.73
C SER A 114 -2.89 21.26 -19.67
N GLU A 115 -4.15 21.00 -19.30
CA GLU A 115 -5.32 21.46 -20.04
C GLU A 115 -5.46 23.00 -20.08
N LEU A 116 -4.74 23.74 -19.25
CA LEU A 116 -4.68 25.20 -19.30
C LEU A 116 -3.81 25.74 -20.46
N TYR A 117 -3.03 24.89 -21.10
CA TYR A 117 -2.11 25.23 -22.17
C TYR A 117 -2.60 24.68 -23.51
N PRO A 118 -2.17 25.28 -24.63
CA PRO A 118 -2.46 24.73 -25.95
C PRO A 118 -1.72 23.39 -26.17
N THR A 119 -2.36 22.49 -26.92
CA THR A 119 -1.71 21.27 -27.40
C THR A 119 -1.23 21.50 -28.83
N LEU A 120 0.00 21.07 -29.12
CA LEU A 120 0.59 21.08 -30.44
C LEU A 120 0.98 19.66 -30.82
N SER A 121 0.45 19.17 -31.97
CA SER A 121 0.80 17.86 -32.50
C SER A 121 1.20 17.97 -33.98
N ALA A 122 2.07 17.09 -34.42
CA ALA A 122 2.48 16.96 -35.83
C ALA A 122 1.97 15.61 -36.36
N VAL A 123 1.33 15.63 -37.51
CA VAL A 123 0.86 14.43 -38.20
C VAL A 123 1.46 14.41 -39.61
N ALA A 124 2.23 13.39 -39.90
CA ALA A 124 2.76 13.15 -41.24
C ALA A 124 2.00 11.96 -41.87
N LEU A 125 1.44 12.21 -43.03
CA LEU A 125 0.73 11.21 -43.81
C LEU A 125 1.41 11.10 -45.18
N SER A 126 1.59 9.88 -45.68
CA SER A 126 2.00 9.63 -47.06
C SER A 126 1.21 8.47 -47.58
N GLY A 127 0.64 8.64 -48.77
CA GLY A 127 -0.23 7.64 -49.34
C GLY A 127 -0.28 7.70 -50.86
N VAL A 128 -0.97 6.74 -51.44
CA VAL A 128 -1.27 6.72 -52.85
C VAL A 128 -2.75 6.45 -53.03
N ALA A 129 -3.48 7.46 -53.43
CA ALA A 129 -4.87 7.28 -53.80
C ALA A 129 -4.98 6.94 -55.30
N ARG A 130 -5.86 6.01 -55.64
CA ARG A 130 -6.21 5.68 -57.02
C ARG A 130 -7.70 5.75 -57.19
N SER A 131 -8.13 6.61 -58.10
CA SER A 131 -9.54 6.84 -58.37
C SER A 131 -9.81 6.89 -59.87
N ASP A 132 -11.05 6.65 -60.28
CA ASP A 132 -11.50 6.87 -61.64
C ASP A 132 -12.27 8.22 -61.65
N ALA A 133 -11.76 9.18 -62.42
CA ALA A 133 -12.39 10.51 -62.58
C ALA A 133 -13.17 10.57 -63.89
N GLY A 134 -14.38 11.13 -63.84
CA GLY A 134 -15.23 11.34 -64.98
C GLY A 134 -14.94 12.66 -65.71
N SER A 135 -14.89 12.64 -67.00
CA SER A 135 -14.88 13.82 -67.87
C SER A 135 -15.94 13.72 -68.94
N ARG A 136 -16.16 14.79 -69.73
CA ARG A 136 -17.08 14.80 -70.85
C ARG A 136 -16.71 13.74 -71.90
N SER A 137 -15.44 13.30 -71.96
CA SER A 137 -14.90 12.31 -72.89
C SER A 137 -14.82 10.87 -72.29
N GLY A 138 -15.35 10.64 -71.09
CA GLY A 138 -15.33 9.32 -70.46
C GLY A 138 -14.60 9.29 -69.10
N PHE A 139 -14.38 8.09 -68.58
CA PHE A 139 -13.65 7.89 -67.32
C PHE A 139 -12.16 7.64 -67.60
N TYR A 140 -11.31 8.25 -66.76
CA TYR A 140 -9.88 8.00 -66.77
C TYR A 140 -9.38 7.71 -65.36
N ARG A 141 -8.43 6.80 -65.27
CA ARG A 141 -7.83 6.40 -64.01
C ARG A 141 -6.72 7.36 -63.67
N GLN A 142 -6.81 7.92 -62.48
CA GLN A 142 -5.76 8.76 -61.92
C GLN A 142 -5.15 8.12 -60.69
N THR A 143 -3.85 8.31 -60.51
CA THR A 143 -3.11 7.90 -59.34
C THR A 143 -2.51 9.15 -58.69
N MET A 144 -2.77 9.37 -57.45
CA MET A 144 -2.38 10.55 -56.69
C MET A 144 -1.52 10.12 -55.51
N PRO A 145 -0.19 9.99 -55.68
CA PRO A 145 0.71 9.98 -54.54
C PRO A 145 0.62 11.32 -53.81
N ASP A 146 0.34 11.25 -52.52
CA ASP A 146 0.24 12.44 -51.68
C ASP A 146 1.15 12.27 -50.45
N SER A 147 1.70 13.36 -50.00
CA SER A 147 2.46 13.44 -48.74
C SER A 147 2.14 14.77 -48.09
N GLN A 148 1.69 14.69 -46.85
CA GLN A 148 1.33 15.90 -46.10
C GLN A 148 1.90 15.86 -44.68
N LEU A 149 2.34 17.02 -44.21
CA LEU A 149 2.73 17.28 -42.84
C LEU A 149 1.83 18.37 -42.27
N THR A 150 1.03 18.01 -41.29
CA THR A 150 0.08 18.93 -40.64
C THR A 150 0.52 19.16 -39.19
N LEU A 151 0.65 20.42 -38.79
CA LEU A 151 0.76 20.80 -37.39
C LEU A 151 -0.64 21.17 -36.88
N ASN A 152 -1.08 20.53 -35.80
CA ASN A 152 -2.38 20.82 -35.21
C ASN A 152 -2.17 21.50 -33.84
N LEU A 153 -2.61 22.73 -33.72
CA LEU A 153 -2.71 23.47 -32.46
C LEU A 153 -4.16 23.48 -32.02
N ASN A 154 -4.43 23.06 -30.79
CA ASN A 154 -5.74 23.13 -30.18
C ASN A 154 -5.64 23.80 -28.81
N TYR A 155 -6.48 24.77 -28.55
CA TYR A 155 -6.54 25.51 -27.28
C TYR A 155 -7.98 25.86 -26.91
N ALA A 156 -8.40 25.38 -25.74
CA ALA A 156 -9.69 25.80 -25.18
C ALA A 156 -9.51 27.16 -24.50
N ILE A 157 -10.03 28.24 -25.16
CA ILE A 157 -9.93 29.60 -24.63
C ILE A 157 -10.83 29.76 -23.41
N PHE A 158 -12.08 29.29 -23.50
CA PHE A 158 -13.07 29.43 -22.44
C PHE A 158 -14.04 28.24 -22.40
N ASP A 159 -14.36 27.74 -21.19
CA ASP A 159 -15.16 26.54 -20.97
C ASP A 159 -16.10 26.67 -19.75
N PHE A 160 -16.39 27.88 -19.28
CA PHE A 160 -17.25 28.17 -18.13
C PHE A 160 -16.84 27.42 -16.84
N GLY A 161 -15.56 27.10 -16.72
CA GLY A 161 -14.98 26.49 -15.53
C GLY A 161 -14.92 24.97 -15.55
N ALA A 162 -15.14 24.29 -16.68
CA ALA A 162 -15.02 22.84 -16.78
C ALA A 162 -13.60 22.37 -16.42
N ARG A 163 -12.55 22.95 -17.05
CA ARG A 163 -11.14 22.65 -16.70
C ARG A 163 -10.80 22.98 -15.25
N ARG A 164 -11.31 24.12 -14.76
CA ARG A 164 -11.10 24.49 -13.36
C ARG A 164 -11.73 23.48 -12.41
N GLY A 165 -12.93 22.97 -12.73
CA GLY A 165 -13.57 21.89 -11.97
C GLY A 165 -12.71 20.63 -11.93
N ARG A 166 -12.14 20.20 -13.08
CA ARG A 166 -11.22 19.03 -13.13
C ARG A 166 -9.95 19.24 -12.33
N ILE A 167 -9.32 20.42 -12.43
CA ILE A 167 -8.10 20.76 -11.68
C ILE A 167 -8.40 20.80 -10.18
N ASP A 168 -9.50 21.42 -9.76
CA ASP A 168 -9.92 21.49 -8.37
C ASP A 168 -10.20 20.06 -7.82
N ALA A 169 -10.82 19.17 -8.62
CA ALA A 169 -11.06 17.78 -8.26
C ALA A 169 -9.75 16.99 -8.12
N ALA A 170 -8.82 17.12 -9.08
CA ALA A 170 -7.51 16.48 -8.99
C ALA A 170 -6.68 17.01 -7.81
N SER A 171 -6.80 18.30 -7.49
CA SER A 171 -6.14 18.91 -6.32
C SER A 171 -6.71 18.37 -5.01
N ALA A 172 -8.03 18.23 -4.91
CA ALA A 172 -8.69 17.66 -3.72
C ALA A 172 -8.35 16.17 -3.55
N ARG A 173 -8.26 15.41 -4.66
CA ARG A 173 -7.82 14.01 -4.63
C ARG A 173 -6.37 13.86 -4.16
N LEU A 174 -5.45 14.72 -4.62
CA LEU A 174 -4.08 14.76 -4.12
C LEU A 174 -4.05 15.03 -2.62
N LEU A 175 -4.87 15.99 -2.15
CA LEU A 175 -4.97 16.32 -0.72
C LEU A 175 -5.44 15.10 0.09
N ALA A 176 -6.49 14.40 -0.36
CA ALA A 176 -6.98 13.17 0.28
C ALA A 176 -5.89 12.09 0.33
N THR A 177 -5.12 11.92 -0.76
CA THR A 177 -4.02 10.94 -0.82
C THR A 177 -2.87 11.30 0.13
N ASN A 178 -2.56 12.60 0.31
CA ASN A 178 -1.55 13.05 1.27
C ASN A 178 -1.99 12.76 2.72
N PHE A 179 -3.26 12.95 3.05
CA PHE A 179 -3.80 12.52 4.34
C PHE A 179 -3.78 11.00 4.50
N GLY A 180 -4.09 10.26 3.42
CA GLY A 180 -3.94 8.80 3.41
C GLY A 180 -2.51 8.34 3.64
N PHE A 181 -1.50 9.06 3.13
CA PHE A 181 -0.10 8.82 3.43
C PHE A 181 0.21 8.99 4.93
N ASN A 182 -0.29 10.05 5.55
CA ASN A 182 -0.15 10.27 6.99
C ASN A 182 -0.84 9.15 7.79
N ASP A 183 -2.01 8.67 7.34
CA ASP A 183 -2.70 7.55 7.99
C ASP A 183 -1.92 6.24 7.91
N VAL A 184 -1.24 5.96 6.79
CA VAL A 184 -0.34 4.80 6.67
C VAL A 184 0.82 4.89 7.66
N HIS A 185 1.41 6.06 7.88
CA HIS A 185 2.43 6.27 8.93
C HIS A 185 1.87 5.97 10.31
N ARG A 186 0.71 6.52 10.64
CA ARG A 186 0.02 6.27 11.92
C ARG A 186 -0.23 4.77 12.14
N GLN A 187 -0.73 4.08 11.12
CA GLN A 187 -0.96 2.64 11.16
C GLN A 187 0.33 1.85 11.32
N LEU A 188 1.42 2.26 10.67
CA LEU A 188 2.72 1.61 10.80
C LEU A 188 3.27 1.73 12.22
N ILE A 189 3.26 2.94 12.80
CA ILE A 189 3.67 3.18 14.19
C ILE A 189 2.89 2.26 15.15
N TYR A 190 1.57 2.20 14.99
CA TYR A 190 0.72 1.33 15.79
C TYR A 190 1.05 -0.16 15.61
N LYS A 191 1.27 -0.63 14.36
CA LYS A 191 1.69 -2.01 14.08
C LYS A 191 3.02 -2.34 14.77
N VAL A 192 4.00 -1.42 14.74
CA VAL A 192 5.29 -1.59 15.42
C VAL A 192 5.10 -1.70 16.93
N GLN A 193 4.30 -0.80 17.52
CA GLN A 193 3.99 -0.83 18.96
C GLN A 193 3.34 -2.15 19.38
N GLN A 194 2.34 -2.61 18.62
CA GLN A 194 1.66 -3.88 18.91
C GLN A 194 2.61 -5.08 18.79
N ALA A 195 3.46 -5.12 17.77
CA ALA A 195 4.46 -6.18 17.60
C ALA A 195 5.52 -6.14 18.71
N TYR A 196 5.96 -4.94 19.10
CA TYR A 196 6.88 -4.74 20.21
C TYR A 196 6.31 -5.26 21.52
N TYR A 197 5.07 -4.88 21.89
CA TYR A 197 4.45 -5.33 23.12
C TYR A 197 4.18 -6.85 23.15
N ARG A 198 3.84 -7.45 21.99
CA ARG A 198 3.73 -8.92 21.89
C ARG A 198 5.06 -9.61 22.17
N LEU A 199 6.16 -9.14 21.58
CA LEU A 199 7.47 -9.71 21.84
C LEU A 199 7.93 -9.46 23.28
N LEU A 200 7.63 -8.29 23.83
CA LEU A 200 7.90 -7.95 25.22
C LEU A 200 7.19 -8.90 26.19
N ASN A 201 5.90 -9.18 25.94
CA ASN A 201 5.12 -10.15 26.69
C ASN A 201 5.73 -11.56 26.60
N ALA A 202 6.02 -12.02 25.37
CA ALA A 202 6.57 -13.37 25.15
C ALA A 202 7.93 -13.57 25.81
N SER A 203 8.79 -12.54 25.81
CA SER A 203 10.09 -12.59 26.50
C SER A 203 9.97 -12.60 28.03
N ALA A 204 8.99 -11.86 28.59
CA ALA A 204 8.69 -11.90 30.01
C ALA A 204 8.11 -13.26 30.42
N GLU A 205 7.20 -13.82 29.64
CA GLU A 205 6.64 -15.17 29.82
C GLU A 205 7.74 -16.25 29.77
N GLU A 206 8.73 -16.14 28.87
CA GLU A 206 9.88 -17.04 28.84
C GLU A 206 10.63 -17.02 30.18
N THR A 207 10.89 -15.82 30.70
CA THR A 207 11.57 -15.67 31.99
C THR A 207 10.77 -16.32 33.12
N ALA A 208 9.44 -16.11 33.16
CA ALA A 208 8.55 -16.72 34.14
C ALA A 208 8.47 -18.24 34.02
N ALA A 209 8.40 -18.76 32.79
CA ALA A 209 8.37 -20.21 32.53
C ALA A 209 9.69 -20.92 32.94
N ARG A 210 10.82 -20.26 32.68
CA ARG A 210 12.14 -20.76 33.18
C ARG A 210 12.19 -20.82 34.71
N ALA A 211 11.69 -19.80 35.40
CA ALA A 211 11.59 -19.77 36.85
C ALA A 211 10.64 -20.85 37.38
N SER A 212 9.51 -21.07 36.69
CA SER A 212 8.55 -22.13 37.05
C SER A 212 9.14 -23.54 36.87
N LEU A 213 9.91 -23.78 35.80
CA LEU A 213 10.62 -25.02 35.60
C LEU A 213 11.71 -25.25 36.67
N ALA A 214 12.47 -24.24 37.03
CA ALA A 214 13.47 -24.32 38.09
C ALA A 214 12.84 -24.69 39.45
N ASN A 215 11.70 -24.07 39.78
CA ASN A 215 10.94 -24.43 40.99
C ASN A 215 10.45 -25.87 40.96
N ALA A 216 9.90 -26.34 39.82
CA ALA A 216 9.44 -27.73 39.69
C ALA A 216 10.55 -28.74 39.84
N GLN A 217 11.75 -28.47 39.27
CA GLN A 217 12.94 -29.30 39.43
C GLN A 217 13.43 -29.37 40.88
N ALA A 218 13.41 -28.25 41.58
CA ALA A 218 13.79 -28.20 42.99
C ALA A 218 12.82 -29.01 43.85
N VAL A 219 11.53 -28.94 43.64
CA VAL A 219 10.50 -29.73 44.32
C VAL A 219 10.66 -31.23 44.00
N GLN A 220 10.93 -31.60 42.75
CA GLN A 220 11.18 -32.97 42.34
C GLN A 220 12.42 -33.56 43.05
N GLN A 221 13.52 -32.81 43.09
CA GLN A 221 14.72 -33.22 43.75
C GLN A 221 14.48 -33.44 45.25
N ALA A 222 13.78 -32.50 45.89
CA ALA A 222 13.45 -32.68 47.33
C ALA A 222 12.55 -33.89 47.57
N ALA A 223 11.58 -34.22 46.74
CA ALA A 223 10.74 -35.39 46.84
C ALA A 223 11.55 -36.68 46.65
N GLU A 224 12.48 -36.71 45.68
CA GLU A 224 13.38 -37.85 45.47
C GLU A 224 14.32 -38.10 46.65
N GLU A 225 14.88 -37.06 47.26
CA GLU A 225 15.74 -37.19 48.47
C GLU A 225 14.93 -37.64 49.67
N ARG A 226 13.72 -37.18 49.87
CA ARG A 226 12.82 -37.63 50.95
C ARG A 226 12.40 -39.09 50.78
N LEU A 227 12.17 -39.56 49.55
CA LEU A 227 11.89 -40.97 49.26
C LEU A 227 13.09 -41.86 49.65
N LYS A 228 14.33 -41.46 49.31
CA LYS A 228 15.55 -42.18 49.71
C LYS A 228 15.68 -42.32 51.20
N ASN A 229 15.21 -41.30 51.94
CA ASN A 229 15.26 -41.30 53.42
C ASN A 229 13.99 -41.91 54.07
N GLY A 230 13.07 -42.50 53.28
CA GLY A 230 11.81 -43.08 53.75
C GLY A 230 10.77 -42.09 54.26
N LEU A 231 10.91 -40.80 53.91
CA LEU A 231 10.07 -39.71 54.35
C LEU A 231 9.00 -39.27 53.28
N ALA A 232 9.02 -39.85 52.07
CA ALA A 232 8.06 -39.67 51.03
C ALA A 232 7.68 -41.00 50.37
N THR A 233 6.62 -41.00 49.56
CA THR A 233 6.16 -42.18 48.83
C THR A 233 6.53 -42.12 47.35
N LEU A 234 6.51 -43.27 46.65
CA LEU A 234 6.71 -43.29 45.21
C LEU A 234 5.68 -42.40 44.42
N PRO A 235 4.38 -42.44 44.76
CA PRO A 235 3.42 -41.49 44.16
C PRO A 235 3.83 -40.02 44.26
N ASP A 236 4.41 -39.58 45.40
CA ASP A 236 4.86 -38.18 45.55
C ASP A 236 5.96 -37.85 44.53
N VAL A 237 6.92 -38.72 44.31
CA VAL A 237 7.98 -38.50 43.31
C VAL A 237 7.41 -38.49 41.89
N LEU A 238 6.44 -39.37 41.59
CA LEU A 238 5.82 -39.40 40.27
C LEU A 238 5.00 -38.13 40.01
N GLU A 239 4.31 -37.58 41.01
CA GLU A 239 3.61 -36.30 40.93
C GLU A 239 4.59 -35.17 40.67
N ALA A 240 5.70 -35.05 41.41
CA ALA A 240 6.73 -34.04 41.19
C ALA A 240 7.37 -34.13 39.79
N ARG A 241 7.62 -35.36 39.29
CA ARG A 241 8.08 -35.57 37.90
C ARG A 241 7.09 -35.14 36.86
N SER A 242 5.81 -35.41 37.11
CA SER A 242 4.70 -34.92 36.21
C SER A 242 4.67 -33.40 36.17
N ALA A 243 4.77 -32.73 37.33
CA ALA A 243 4.82 -31.26 37.39
C ALA A 243 6.05 -30.68 36.67
N THR A 244 7.22 -31.31 36.79
CA THR A 244 8.43 -30.90 36.06
C THR A 244 8.28 -31.08 34.55
N ALA A 245 7.73 -32.22 34.11
CA ALA A 245 7.48 -32.49 32.69
C ALA A 245 6.46 -31.47 32.09
N GLN A 246 5.44 -31.12 32.86
CA GLN A 246 4.47 -30.09 32.47
C GLN A 246 5.15 -28.72 32.32
N ALA A 247 5.96 -28.29 33.30
CA ALA A 247 6.68 -27.02 33.25
C ALA A 247 7.67 -26.96 32.06
N GLN A 248 8.28 -28.08 31.71
CA GLN A 248 9.17 -28.20 30.55
C GLN A 248 8.38 -28.09 29.23
N TYR A 249 7.22 -28.72 29.15
CA TYR A 249 6.29 -28.59 27.99
C TYR A 249 5.84 -27.15 27.81
N ASP A 250 5.40 -26.49 28.88
CA ASP A 250 4.96 -25.08 28.86
C ASP A 250 6.09 -24.15 28.42
N LEU A 251 7.33 -24.36 28.88
CA LEU A 251 8.49 -23.60 28.43
C LEU A 251 8.71 -23.71 26.91
N GLN A 252 8.58 -24.93 26.33
CA GLN A 252 8.72 -25.08 24.87
C GLN A 252 7.66 -24.33 24.09
N ALA A 253 6.42 -24.29 24.59
CA ALA A 253 5.34 -23.52 23.97
C ALA A 253 5.64 -22.01 23.98
N VAL A 254 6.13 -21.49 25.11
CA VAL A 254 6.51 -20.07 25.26
C VAL A 254 7.69 -19.70 24.36
N LEU A 255 8.72 -20.55 24.27
CA LEU A 255 9.86 -20.34 23.35
C LEU A 255 9.40 -20.25 21.89
N GLY A 256 8.46 -21.11 21.49
CA GLY A 256 7.85 -21.04 20.16
C GLY A 256 7.09 -19.73 19.93
N ALA A 257 6.30 -19.29 20.90
CA ALA A 257 5.55 -18.04 20.83
C ALA A 257 6.48 -16.80 20.73
N GLU A 258 7.59 -16.82 21.48
CA GLU A 258 8.60 -15.74 21.40
C GLU A 258 9.27 -15.67 20.02
N GLN A 259 9.63 -16.80 19.42
CA GLN A 259 10.19 -16.84 18.07
C GLN A 259 9.21 -16.28 17.02
N ILE A 260 7.92 -16.61 17.13
CA ILE A 260 6.86 -16.06 16.26
C ILE A 260 6.76 -14.55 16.45
N ALA A 261 6.65 -14.06 17.68
CA ALA A 261 6.53 -12.65 17.98
C ALA A 261 7.75 -11.83 17.48
N ARG A 262 8.95 -12.43 17.56
CA ARG A 262 10.18 -11.85 17.03
C ARG A 262 10.13 -11.75 15.49
N GLY A 263 9.69 -12.81 14.82
CA GLY A 263 9.48 -12.82 13.37
C GLY A 263 8.44 -11.79 12.92
N ASP A 264 7.34 -11.62 13.66
CA ASP A 264 6.31 -10.61 13.40
C ASP A 264 6.90 -9.19 13.48
N LEU A 265 7.62 -8.88 14.56
CA LEU A 265 8.24 -7.57 14.73
C LEU A 265 9.24 -7.27 13.60
N THR A 266 10.16 -8.19 13.30
CA THR A 266 11.15 -7.98 12.23
C THR A 266 10.49 -7.81 10.86
N THR A 267 9.39 -8.48 10.61
CA THR A 267 8.61 -8.34 9.38
C THR A 267 7.97 -6.95 9.28
N VAL A 268 7.38 -6.43 10.35
CA VAL A 268 6.81 -5.08 10.40
C VAL A 268 7.89 -4.01 10.18
N LEU A 269 9.12 -4.25 10.64
CA LEU A 269 10.27 -3.37 10.38
C LEU A 269 10.77 -3.42 8.93
N GLY A 270 10.26 -4.33 8.09
CA GLY A 270 10.75 -4.55 6.73
C GLY A 270 12.05 -5.35 6.66
N ALA A 271 12.45 -6.01 7.76
CA ALA A 271 13.61 -6.86 7.84
C ALA A 271 13.27 -8.36 7.60
N SER A 272 14.30 -9.23 7.53
CA SER A 272 14.08 -10.66 7.45
C SER A 272 13.50 -11.18 8.77
N ALA A 273 12.50 -12.07 8.69
CA ALA A 273 11.91 -12.71 9.87
C ALA A 273 12.92 -13.50 10.73
N ALA A 274 14.04 -13.89 10.14
CA ALA A 274 15.15 -14.60 10.84
C ALA A 274 16.15 -13.66 11.53
N SER A 275 15.95 -12.33 11.46
CA SER A 275 16.85 -11.36 12.08
C SER A 275 16.76 -11.42 13.60
N MET A 276 17.91 -11.37 14.26
CA MET A 276 17.97 -11.29 15.72
C MET A 276 17.80 -9.82 16.13
N ILE A 277 16.92 -9.58 17.11
CA ILE A 277 16.68 -8.27 17.67
C ILE A 277 16.77 -8.34 19.19
N ARG A 278 17.47 -7.38 19.81
CA ARG A 278 17.53 -7.23 21.26
C ARG A 278 16.70 -6.05 21.68
N MET A 279 15.79 -6.25 22.62
CA MET A 279 14.94 -5.20 23.18
C MET A 279 15.33 -4.88 24.62
N GLN A 280 14.87 -3.74 25.10
CA GLN A 280 14.95 -3.40 26.50
C GLN A 280 14.21 -4.44 27.36
N PRO A 281 14.72 -4.78 28.56
CA PRO A 281 14.04 -5.67 29.47
C PRO A 281 12.65 -5.15 29.88
N PHE A 282 11.70 -6.07 30.08
CA PHE A 282 10.31 -5.72 30.46
C PHE A 282 10.25 -4.88 31.74
N SER A 283 11.13 -5.13 32.71
CA SER A 283 11.22 -4.40 33.98
C SER A 283 11.54 -2.91 33.84
N GLU A 284 12.18 -2.52 32.73
CA GLU A 284 12.59 -1.13 32.47
C GLU A 284 11.52 -0.30 31.75
N VAL A 285 10.44 -0.92 31.29
CA VAL A 285 9.36 -0.23 30.57
C VAL A 285 8.38 0.38 31.59
N PRO A 286 8.29 1.72 31.69
CA PRO A 286 7.37 2.38 32.62
C PRO A 286 5.92 2.11 32.24
N THR A 287 5.10 1.75 33.22
CA THR A 287 3.67 1.50 33.01
C THR A 287 2.88 2.60 33.70
N PRO A 288 2.09 3.42 33.00
CA PRO A 288 1.24 4.44 33.60
C PRO A 288 0.19 3.83 34.54
N GLU A 289 -0.29 4.64 35.50
CA GLU A 289 -1.28 4.20 36.47
C GLU A 289 -2.69 4.77 36.21
N THR A 290 -2.77 5.90 35.48
CA THR A 290 -4.06 6.57 35.20
C THR A 290 -4.02 7.31 33.87
N VAL A 291 -5.21 7.56 33.30
CA VAL A 291 -5.43 8.52 32.21
C VAL A 291 -5.96 9.81 32.81
N GLY A 292 -5.27 10.91 32.54
CA GLY A 292 -5.61 12.22 33.10
C GLY A 292 -6.72 12.99 32.39
N GLU A 293 -7.20 12.50 31.23
CA GLU A 293 -8.15 13.20 30.34
C GLU A 293 -9.51 12.49 30.31
N THR A 294 -10.59 13.27 30.08
CA THR A 294 -11.93 12.73 29.87
C THR A 294 -12.07 12.19 28.44
N VAL A 295 -12.92 11.20 28.27
CA VAL A 295 -13.11 10.55 26.95
C VAL A 295 -13.66 11.52 25.90
N GLU A 296 -14.48 12.49 26.31
CA GLU A 296 -15.04 13.51 25.42
C GLU A 296 -13.95 14.37 24.77
N LEU A 297 -12.96 14.82 25.56
CA LEU A 297 -11.83 15.59 25.04
C LEU A 297 -10.96 14.77 24.06
N ILE A 298 -10.81 13.46 24.31
CA ILE A 298 -10.08 12.57 23.42
C ILE A 298 -10.86 12.36 22.11
N ILE A 299 -12.20 12.25 22.16
CA ILE A 299 -13.05 12.16 20.96
C ILE A 299 -12.95 13.43 20.13
N ASP A 300 -13.06 14.61 20.74
CA ASP A 300 -12.96 15.90 20.03
C ASP A 300 -11.58 16.02 19.35
N ARG A 301 -10.50 15.66 20.04
CA ARG A 301 -9.15 15.63 19.48
C ARG A 301 -9.04 14.64 18.30
N ALA A 302 -9.62 13.45 18.41
CA ALA A 302 -9.62 12.46 17.36
C ALA A 302 -10.31 12.97 16.07
N ILE A 303 -11.44 13.67 16.23
CA ILE A 303 -12.17 14.27 15.09
C ILE A 303 -11.32 15.35 14.41
N ASP A 304 -10.54 16.11 15.16
CA ASP A 304 -9.72 17.19 14.60
C ASP A 304 -8.41 16.68 13.95
N GLN A 305 -7.81 15.64 14.49
CA GLN A 305 -6.43 15.25 14.13
C GLN A 305 -6.33 14.02 13.24
N ARG A 306 -7.34 13.17 13.16
CA ARG A 306 -7.26 11.92 12.39
C ARG A 306 -7.15 12.16 10.89
N PRO A 307 -6.06 11.66 10.25
CA PRO A 307 -5.84 11.88 8.81
C PRO A 307 -6.86 11.15 7.92
N ASP A 308 -7.40 10.02 8.33
CA ASP A 308 -8.43 9.29 7.60
C ASP A 308 -9.71 10.14 7.45
N LEU A 309 -10.19 10.77 8.53
CA LEU A 309 -11.32 11.70 8.46
C LEU A 309 -11.01 12.93 7.60
N GLN A 310 -9.79 13.47 7.71
CA GLN A 310 -9.36 14.60 6.88
C GLN A 310 -9.34 14.24 5.38
N ALA A 311 -8.99 12.99 5.04
CA ALA A 311 -9.06 12.47 3.68
C ALA A 311 -10.51 12.40 3.18
N ASP A 312 -11.46 11.96 4.02
CA ASP A 312 -12.89 11.93 3.67
C ASP A 312 -13.45 13.35 3.45
N VAL A 313 -13.08 14.31 4.29
CA VAL A 313 -13.44 15.74 4.10
C VAL A 313 -12.86 16.29 2.80
N ALA A 314 -11.64 15.90 2.42
CA ALA A 314 -11.09 16.24 1.09
C ALA A 314 -11.90 15.61 -0.04
N GLY A 315 -12.49 14.42 0.16
CA GLY A 315 -13.44 13.77 -0.76
C GLY A 315 -14.70 14.62 -1.03
N ILE A 316 -15.22 15.32 -0.02
CA ILE A 316 -16.32 16.29 -0.23
C ILE A 316 -15.88 17.44 -1.16
N ARG A 317 -14.65 17.93 -1.02
CA ARG A 317 -14.11 18.97 -1.91
C ARG A 317 -13.97 18.46 -3.35
N GLU A 318 -13.55 17.21 -3.54
CA GLU A 318 -13.49 16.56 -4.85
C GLU A 318 -14.88 16.48 -5.48
N ALA A 319 -15.89 15.99 -4.76
CA ALA A 319 -17.26 15.88 -5.25
C ALA A 319 -17.86 17.26 -5.62
N ASN A 320 -17.58 18.29 -4.82
CA ASN A 320 -18.00 19.67 -5.13
C ASN A 320 -17.32 20.21 -6.41
N ALA A 321 -16.06 19.87 -6.65
CA ALA A 321 -15.35 20.25 -7.87
C ALA A 321 -15.92 19.53 -9.10
N GLN A 322 -16.27 18.24 -9.00
CA GLN A 322 -16.94 17.47 -10.04
C GLN A 322 -18.33 18.03 -10.36
N ARG A 323 -19.09 18.54 -9.37
CA ARG A 323 -20.34 19.26 -9.62
C ARG A 323 -20.11 20.53 -10.44
N LYS A 324 -19.04 21.32 -10.15
CA LYS A 324 -18.69 22.49 -10.95
C LYS A 324 -18.43 22.12 -12.41
N GLU A 325 -17.69 21.04 -12.65
CA GLU A 325 -17.45 20.51 -13.98
C GLU A 325 -18.77 20.11 -14.69
N ALA A 326 -19.61 19.32 -14.02
CA ALA A 326 -20.91 18.90 -14.57
C ALA A 326 -21.81 20.10 -14.90
N ARG A 327 -21.80 21.16 -14.10
CA ARG A 327 -22.54 22.39 -14.33
C ARG A 327 -22.00 23.17 -15.52
N ALA A 328 -20.70 23.19 -15.74
CA ALA A 328 -20.07 23.87 -16.87
C ALA A 328 -20.54 23.32 -18.22
N ALA A 329 -20.94 22.04 -18.30
CA ALA A 329 -21.46 21.41 -19.50
C ALA A 329 -22.81 22.02 -20.03
N TYR A 330 -23.49 22.86 -19.24
CA TYR A 330 -24.67 23.58 -19.71
C TYR A 330 -24.33 24.80 -20.55
N TYR A 331 -23.10 25.24 -20.55
CA TYR A 331 -22.63 26.45 -21.23
C TYR A 331 -21.83 26.11 -22.49
N PRO A 332 -21.67 27.01 -23.44
CA PRO A 332 -20.84 26.79 -24.61
C PRO A 332 -19.36 26.79 -24.27
N SER A 333 -18.54 26.10 -25.07
CA SER A 333 -17.09 26.21 -25.02
C SER A 333 -16.54 26.94 -26.23
N LEU A 334 -15.49 27.73 -26.04
CA LEU A 334 -14.79 28.45 -27.07
C LEU A 334 -13.40 27.88 -27.26
N ASN A 335 -13.13 27.36 -28.46
CA ASN A 335 -11.87 26.71 -28.79
C ASN A 335 -11.19 27.41 -29.96
N LEU A 336 -9.87 27.57 -29.87
CA LEU A 336 -8.99 27.98 -30.94
C LEU A 336 -8.31 26.74 -31.52
N SER A 337 -8.37 26.61 -32.87
CA SER A 337 -7.62 25.61 -33.60
C SER A 337 -6.83 26.27 -34.72
N ALA A 338 -5.64 25.75 -34.98
CA ALA A 338 -4.82 26.11 -36.13
C ALA A 338 -4.18 24.85 -36.71
N SER A 339 -4.24 24.73 -38.06
CA SER A 339 -3.75 23.51 -38.73
C SER A 339 -3.01 23.89 -40.03
N PRO A 340 -1.79 24.49 -39.94
CA PRO A 340 -0.94 24.62 -41.10
C PRO A 340 -0.52 23.24 -41.63
N THR A 341 -0.65 23.03 -42.93
CA THR A 341 -0.35 21.79 -43.64
C THR A 341 0.59 22.08 -44.81
N ALA A 342 1.74 21.44 -44.81
CA ALA A 342 2.58 21.35 -46.00
C ALA A 342 2.18 20.10 -46.79
N GLU A 343 1.74 20.29 -48.00
CA GLU A 343 1.21 19.23 -48.88
C GLU A 343 2.08 19.12 -50.15
N SER A 344 2.36 17.88 -50.56
CA SER A 344 2.94 17.56 -51.84
C SER A 344 2.10 16.48 -52.51
N LEU A 345 1.36 16.89 -53.55
CA LEU A 345 0.46 16.04 -54.33
C LEU A 345 1.00 15.87 -55.75
N ASN A 346 1.15 14.64 -56.18
CA ASN A 346 1.48 14.31 -57.54
C ASN A 346 0.25 13.69 -58.23
N LEU A 347 -0.15 14.27 -59.36
CA LEU A 347 -1.22 13.75 -60.17
C LEU A 347 -0.67 12.98 -61.36
N LEU A 348 -0.83 11.69 -61.35
CA LEU A 348 -0.38 10.80 -62.43
C LEU A 348 -1.61 10.31 -63.18
N GLN A 349 -1.76 10.76 -64.45
CA GLN A 349 -2.87 10.40 -65.33
C GLN A 349 -2.34 9.69 -66.60
N LYS A 350 -3.05 8.69 -67.08
CA LYS A 350 -2.71 8.03 -68.30
C LYS A 350 -3.07 8.96 -69.51
N ASN A 351 -2.08 9.24 -70.35
CA ASN A 351 -2.19 10.07 -71.56
C ASN A 351 -2.47 11.58 -71.32
N LEU A 352 -2.23 12.08 -70.09
CA LEU A 352 -2.33 13.52 -69.76
C LEU A 352 -1.00 13.95 -69.06
N PRO A 353 -0.65 15.26 -69.11
CA PRO A 353 0.52 15.73 -68.37
C PRO A 353 0.40 15.41 -66.87
N SER A 354 1.50 14.96 -66.26
CA SER A 354 1.55 14.84 -64.81
C SER A 354 1.53 16.23 -64.17
N GLY A 355 0.75 16.38 -63.12
CA GLY A 355 0.74 17.59 -62.30
C GLY A 355 1.45 17.34 -60.98
N HIS A 356 2.19 18.33 -60.50
CA HIS A 356 2.78 18.34 -59.13
C HIS A 356 2.37 19.65 -58.44
N ILE A 357 1.81 19.52 -57.27
CA ILE A 357 1.45 20.65 -56.42
C ILE A 357 2.26 20.47 -55.10
N ALA A 358 3.01 21.47 -54.74
CA ALA A 358 3.63 21.58 -53.43
C ALA A 358 3.23 22.91 -52.85
N ASP A 359 2.45 22.89 -51.77
CA ASP A 359 1.89 24.12 -51.20
C ASP A 359 1.86 24.07 -49.68
N LEU A 360 1.77 25.24 -49.08
CA LEU A 360 1.51 25.43 -47.66
C LEU A 360 0.08 25.93 -47.50
N ALA A 361 -0.81 25.05 -47.09
CA ALA A 361 -2.19 25.34 -46.79
C ALA A 361 -2.42 25.39 -45.28
N GLY A 362 -3.53 25.95 -44.87
CA GLY A 362 -3.92 25.90 -43.46
C GLY A 362 -4.84 27.05 -43.06
N GLY A 363 -5.31 26.98 -41.85
CA GLY A 363 -6.24 27.96 -41.32
C GLY A 363 -6.16 28.07 -39.79
N VAL A 364 -6.64 29.20 -39.31
CA VAL A 364 -6.92 29.43 -37.89
C VAL A 364 -8.44 29.59 -37.75
N ALA A 365 -9.02 28.82 -36.82
CA ALA A 365 -10.45 28.84 -36.59
C ALA A 365 -10.74 29.04 -35.12
N LEU A 366 -11.73 29.86 -34.86
CA LEU A 366 -12.36 30.00 -33.53
C LEU A 366 -13.73 29.32 -33.60
N SER A 367 -13.92 28.28 -32.78
CA SER A 367 -15.16 27.50 -32.76
C SER A 367 -15.87 27.62 -31.44
N LEU A 368 -17.17 27.94 -31.50
CA LEU A 368 -18.08 27.93 -30.36
C LEU A 368 -18.91 26.63 -30.40
N ASN A 369 -18.73 25.77 -29.40
CA ASN A 369 -19.47 24.53 -29.30
C ASN A 369 -20.49 24.61 -28.16
N TRP A 370 -21.78 24.50 -28.50
CA TRP A 370 -22.84 24.47 -27.51
C TRP A 370 -23.83 23.36 -27.81
N THR A 371 -23.94 22.43 -26.89
CA THR A 371 -24.92 21.37 -26.99
C THR A 371 -26.30 21.90 -26.54
N ILE A 372 -27.22 22.10 -27.44
CA ILE A 372 -28.56 22.63 -27.11
C ILE A 372 -29.45 21.55 -26.54
N PHE A 373 -29.43 20.33 -27.10
CA PHE A 373 -30.21 19.18 -26.64
C PHE A 373 -29.36 17.91 -26.64
N ASP A 374 -29.45 17.14 -25.58
CA ASP A 374 -28.66 15.87 -25.33
C ASP A 374 -29.51 14.76 -24.73
N GLY A 375 -30.83 14.79 -24.89
CA GLY A 375 -31.74 13.79 -24.32
C GLY A 375 -31.76 13.76 -22.78
N GLY A 376 -31.32 14.84 -22.10
CA GLY A 376 -31.29 14.94 -20.65
C GLY A 376 -29.99 14.44 -20.00
N ALA A 377 -28.95 14.14 -20.79
CA ALA A 377 -27.69 13.63 -20.27
C ALA A 377 -27.04 14.61 -19.26
N ARG A 378 -27.01 15.92 -19.54
CA ARG A 378 -26.44 16.93 -18.62
C ARG A 378 -27.21 17.03 -17.31
N LYS A 379 -28.56 16.94 -17.36
CA LYS A 379 -29.42 16.96 -16.17
C LYS A 379 -29.06 15.77 -15.27
N ASN A 380 -28.93 14.57 -15.84
CA ASN A 380 -28.61 13.37 -15.06
C ASN A 380 -27.15 13.36 -14.55
N ARG A 381 -26.19 13.92 -15.31
CA ARG A 381 -24.81 14.11 -14.82
C ARG A 381 -24.74 15.06 -13.63
N LEU A 382 -25.48 16.18 -13.68
CA LEU A 382 -25.55 17.11 -12.56
C LEU A 382 -26.19 16.44 -11.33
N ALA A 383 -27.33 15.76 -11.51
CA ALA A 383 -28.01 15.04 -10.44
C ALA A 383 -27.10 13.93 -9.83
N GLN A 384 -26.32 13.24 -10.67
CA GLN A 384 -25.30 12.28 -10.24
C GLN A 384 -24.24 12.95 -9.37
N ALA A 385 -23.68 14.10 -9.80
CA ALA A 385 -22.67 14.83 -9.05
C ALA A 385 -23.21 15.33 -7.70
N GLU A 386 -24.46 15.81 -7.65
CA GLU A 386 -25.12 16.22 -6.41
C GLU A 386 -25.36 15.03 -5.45
N ALA A 387 -25.71 13.85 -5.98
CA ALA A 387 -25.84 12.65 -5.19
C ALA A 387 -24.46 12.18 -4.64
N GLN A 388 -23.39 12.37 -5.40
CA GLN A 388 -22.02 12.08 -4.94
C GLN A 388 -21.59 12.99 -3.77
N ILE A 389 -22.00 14.27 -3.78
CA ILE A 389 -21.74 15.17 -2.63
C ILE A 389 -22.46 14.65 -1.40
N ARG A 390 -23.79 14.41 -1.48
CA ARG A 390 -24.55 13.90 -0.34
C ARG A 390 -24.00 12.56 0.18
N ARG A 391 -23.52 11.70 -0.72
CA ARG A 391 -22.85 10.45 -0.33
C ARG A 391 -21.58 10.73 0.44
N ALA A 392 -20.72 11.65 -0.04
CA ALA A 392 -19.47 12.00 0.62
C ALA A 392 -19.71 12.64 2.00
N GLU A 393 -20.72 13.49 2.13
CA GLU A 393 -21.14 14.08 3.41
C GLU A 393 -21.59 12.98 4.40
N ALA A 394 -22.47 12.06 3.96
CA ALA A 394 -22.92 10.96 4.80
C ALA A 394 -21.77 10.00 5.18
N GLN A 395 -20.74 9.83 4.33
CA GLN A 395 -19.55 9.06 4.66
C GLN A 395 -18.75 9.73 5.80
N VAL A 396 -18.58 11.04 5.78
CA VAL A 396 -17.93 11.81 6.85
C VAL A 396 -18.71 11.70 8.16
N ASP A 397 -20.04 11.79 8.12
CA ASP A 397 -20.87 11.63 9.33
C ASP A 397 -20.73 10.21 9.91
N ALA A 398 -20.80 9.18 9.06
CA ALA A 398 -20.59 7.79 9.49
C ALA A 398 -19.18 7.56 10.04
N ALA A 399 -18.15 8.17 9.45
CA ALA A 399 -16.78 8.08 9.93
C ALA A 399 -16.63 8.75 11.32
N ARG A 400 -17.28 9.90 11.57
CA ARG A 400 -17.29 10.54 12.88
C ARG A 400 -17.91 9.66 13.97
N ASP A 401 -19.07 9.05 13.67
CA ASP A 401 -19.73 8.16 14.63
C ASP A 401 -18.85 6.93 14.92
N GLN A 402 -18.20 6.39 13.89
CA GLN A 402 -17.26 5.28 14.06
C GLN A 402 -16.06 5.68 14.91
N ILE A 403 -15.46 6.85 14.67
CA ILE A 403 -14.33 7.38 15.45
C ILE A 403 -14.70 7.54 16.92
N ALA A 404 -15.86 8.12 17.20
CA ALA A 404 -16.34 8.28 18.57
C ALA A 404 -16.47 6.92 19.29
N ASN A 405 -17.04 5.92 18.61
CA ASN A 405 -17.17 4.56 19.15
C ASN A 405 -15.81 3.86 19.32
N GLU A 406 -14.87 4.04 18.38
CA GLU A 406 -13.52 3.47 18.47
C GLU A 406 -12.76 4.03 19.68
N VAL A 407 -12.80 5.36 19.89
CA VAL A 407 -12.16 6.02 21.02
C VAL A 407 -12.81 5.59 22.34
N TRP A 408 -14.15 5.55 22.40
CA TRP A 408 -14.88 5.07 23.58
C TRP A 408 -14.46 3.65 23.96
N THR A 409 -14.40 2.76 22.96
CA THR A 409 -14.02 1.35 23.17
C THR A 409 -12.57 1.24 23.67
N ALA A 410 -11.63 1.97 23.04
CA ALA A 410 -10.23 1.97 23.47
C ALA A 410 -10.05 2.53 24.88
N TYR A 411 -10.75 3.61 25.23
CA TYR A 411 -10.76 4.18 26.56
C TYR A 411 -11.31 3.19 27.62
N SER A 412 -12.42 2.54 27.31
CA SER A 412 -13.03 1.53 28.20
C SER A 412 -12.12 0.32 28.41
N ASN A 413 -11.45 -0.13 27.33
CA ASN A 413 -10.47 -1.22 27.40
C ASN A 413 -9.27 -0.84 28.27
N LEU A 414 -8.77 0.38 28.15
CA LEU A 414 -7.66 0.87 28.94
C LEU A 414 -8.02 0.95 30.45
N ASN A 415 -9.19 1.46 30.79
CA ASN A 415 -9.68 1.47 32.17
C ASN A 415 -9.80 0.06 32.74
N THR A 416 -10.32 -0.89 31.93
CA THR A 416 -10.39 -2.29 32.32
C THR A 416 -9.00 -2.89 32.54
N ALA A 417 -8.03 -2.56 31.68
CA ALA A 417 -6.66 -3.04 31.81
C ALA A 417 -5.98 -2.52 33.10
N PHE A 418 -6.24 -1.29 33.54
CA PHE A 418 -5.74 -0.78 34.82
C PHE A 418 -6.27 -1.59 36.00
N LEU A 419 -7.58 -1.84 36.05
CA LEU A 419 -8.21 -2.63 37.11
C LEU A 419 -7.71 -4.11 37.10
N GLN A 420 -7.53 -4.69 35.93
CA GLN A 420 -6.97 -6.03 35.80
C GLN A 420 -5.51 -6.08 36.27
N ARG A 421 -4.72 -5.05 35.99
CA ARG A 421 -3.33 -4.96 36.48
C ARG A 421 -3.27 -4.90 38.00
N GLU A 422 -4.10 -4.08 38.64
CA GLU A 422 -4.17 -3.99 40.10
C GLU A 422 -4.49 -5.36 40.71
N ALA A 423 -5.55 -6.03 40.22
CA ALA A 423 -5.95 -7.36 40.68
C ALA A 423 -4.87 -8.42 40.40
N ALA A 424 -4.15 -8.36 39.27
CA ALA A 424 -3.09 -9.31 38.94
C ALA A 424 -1.85 -9.14 39.83
N THR A 425 -1.54 -7.90 40.24
CA THR A 425 -0.45 -7.62 41.18
C THR A 425 -0.76 -8.22 42.57
N GLU A 426 -1.98 -8.04 43.08
CA GLU A 426 -2.42 -8.66 44.35
C GLU A 426 -2.44 -10.19 44.27
N LEU A 427 -2.92 -10.73 43.13
CA LEU A 427 -2.91 -12.17 42.90
C LEU A 427 -1.49 -12.75 42.93
N LEU A 428 -0.51 -12.07 42.29
CA LEU A 428 0.87 -12.51 42.25
C LEU A 428 1.51 -12.49 43.63
N ASP A 429 1.24 -11.45 44.44
CA ASP A 429 1.75 -11.35 45.82
C ASP A 429 1.17 -12.47 46.70
N ALA A 430 -0.15 -12.66 46.70
CA ALA A 430 -0.80 -13.72 47.46
C ALA A 430 -0.36 -15.14 47.02
N ALA A 431 -0.21 -15.38 45.72
CA ALA A 431 0.26 -16.67 45.20
C ALA A 431 1.72 -16.94 45.56
N THR A 432 2.56 -15.90 45.59
CA THR A 432 3.98 -16.00 45.97
C THR A 432 4.09 -16.38 47.45
N GLN A 433 3.37 -15.74 48.34
CA GLN A 433 3.32 -16.02 49.76
C GLN A 433 2.73 -17.41 50.01
N SER A 434 1.66 -17.80 49.32
CA SER A 434 1.04 -19.13 49.44
C SER A 434 2.00 -20.25 49.06
N TYR A 435 2.74 -20.10 47.94
CA TYR A 435 3.71 -21.08 47.50
C TYR A 435 4.85 -21.21 48.49
N ALA A 436 5.41 -20.10 48.99
CA ALA A 436 6.47 -20.08 49.97
C ALA A 436 6.05 -20.81 51.28
N ALA A 437 4.85 -20.51 51.80
CA ALA A 437 4.28 -21.14 52.98
C ALA A 437 4.01 -22.65 52.78
N ALA A 438 3.50 -23.05 51.60
CA ALA A 438 3.28 -24.44 51.27
C ALA A 438 4.59 -25.24 51.20
N LEU A 439 5.63 -24.69 50.58
CA LEU A 439 6.93 -25.31 50.46
C LEU A 439 7.61 -25.45 51.80
N GLU A 440 7.58 -24.44 52.65
CA GLU A 440 8.12 -24.47 54.01
C GLU A 440 7.40 -25.53 54.89
N SER A 441 6.04 -25.51 54.86
CA SER A 441 5.25 -26.53 55.60
C SER A 441 5.50 -27.95 55.11
N TYR A 442 5.74 -28.18 53.82
CA TYR A 442 6.14 -29.45 53.27
C TYR A 442 7.52 -29.88 53.77
N ASN A 443 8.47 -28.96 53.81
CA ASN A 443 9.82 -29.25 54.34
C ASN A 443 9.81 -29.67 55.81
N TYR A 444 8.91 -29.11 56.62
CA TYR A 444 8.69 -29.53 58.01
C TYR A 444 7.79 -30.78 58.16
N GLY A 445 7.29 -31.36 57.08
CA GLY A 445 6.41 -32.52 57.10
C GLY A 445 4.97 -32.28 57.57
N VAL A 446 4.55 -31.00 57.61
CA VAL A 446 3.18 -30.60 58.04
C VAL A 446 2.19 -30.70 56.91
N ARG A 447 2.63 -30.45 55.64
CA ARG A 447 1.81 -30.55 54.42
C ARG A 447 2.33 -31.63 53.50
N ASN A 448 1.43 -32.12 52.60
CA ASN A 448 1.77 -33.05 51.56
C ASN A 448 2.32 -32.37 50.29
N LEU A 449 2.89 -33.14 49.37
CA LEU A 449 3.43 -32.63 48.11
C LEU A 449 2.33 -32.04 47.21
N LEU A 450 1.13 -32.57 47.25
CA LEU A 450 0.00 -32.08 46.41
C LEU A 450 -0.34 -30.61 46.72
N ASP A 451 -0.25 -30.18 47.98
CA ASP A 451 -0.45 -28.77 48.37
C ASP A 451 0.64 -27.87 47.76
N VAL A 452 1.88 -28.35 47.69
CA VAL A 452 3.01 -27.61 47.08
C VAL A 452 2.81 -27.47 45.57
N THR A 453 2.51 -28.61 44.88
CA THR A 453 2.31 -28.60 43.43
C THR A 453 1.08 -27.75 43.02
N ALA A 454 0.00 -27.77 43.82
CA ALA A 454 -1.17 -26.90 43.62
C ALA A 454 -0.79 -25.42 43.79
N ALA A 455 -0.10 -25.03 44.84
CA ALA A 455 0.37 -23.66 45.07
C ALA A 455 1.35 -23.20 43.97
N GLN A 456 2.23 -24.06 43.51
CA GLN A 456 3.19 -23.82 42.42
C GLN A 456 2.42 -23.49 41.11
N LYS A 457 1.37 -24.27 40.79
CA LYS A 457 0.53 -24.02 39.60
C LYS A 457 -0.15 -22.66 39.69
N VAL A 458 -0.70 -22.30 40.86
CA VAL A 458 -1.33 -20.99 41.06
C VAL A 458 -0.30 -19.86 40.91
N LEU A 459 0.92 -20.02 41.44
CA LEU A 459 2.00 -19.05 41.27
C LEU A 459 2.41 -18.89 39.81
N ALA A 460 2.52 -19.97 39.05
CA ALA A 460 2.83 -19.90 37.63
C ALA A 460 1.74 -19.13 36.85
N GLN A 461 0.47 -19.40 37.14
CA GLN A 461 -0.67 -18.69 36.54
C GLN A 461 -0.71 -17.20 36.96
N ALA A 462 -0.42 -16.89 38.21
CA ALA A 462 -0.38 -15.52 38.70
C ALA A 462 0.75 -14.70 38.06
N ARG A 463 1.93 -15.29 37.85
CA ARG A 463 3.03 -14.66 37.11
C ARG A 463 2.66 -14.32 35.65
N SER A 464 2.04 -15.27 34.97
CA SER A 464 1.57 -15.06 33.59
C SER A 464 0.49 -13.97 33.55
N ALA A 465 -0.46 -13.98 34.51
CA ALA A 465 -1.50 -12.97 34.61
C ALA A 465 -0.93 -11.56 34.86
N ASP A 466 0.07 -11.39 35.72
CA ASP A 466 0.73 -10.09 35.96
C ASP A 466 1.45 -9.58 34.71
N ILE A 467 2.22 -10.44 34.02
CA ILE A 467 2.92 -10.09 32.78
C ILE A 467 1.91 -9.64 31.73
N LEU A 468 0.85 -10.41 31.53
CA LEU A 468 -0.21 -10.11 30.55
C LEU A 468 -0.92 -8.80 30.90
N ALA A 469 -1.30 -8.60 32.15
CA ALA A 469 -2.01 -7.39 32.60
C ALA A 469 -1.17 -6.12 32.40
N ARG A 470 0.11 -6.15 32.75
CA ARG A 470 1.05 -5.04 32.50
C ARG A 470 1.22 -4.75 31.01
N THR A 471 1.38 -5.77 30.20
CA THR A 471 1.51 -5.62 28.73
C THR A 471 0.21 -5.11 28.13
N GLN A 472 -0.95 -5.56 28.63
CA GLN A 472 -2.27 -5.11 28.18
C GLN A 472 -2.50 -3.62 28.45
N VAL A 473 -2.03 -3.07 29.58
CA VAL A 473 -2.07 -1.63 29.81
C VAL A 473 -1.28 -0.86 28.75
N LEU A 474 -0.05 -1.29 28.43
CA LEU A 474 0.78 -0.65 27.41
C LEU A 474 0.16 -0.75 26.01
N ALA A 475 -0.38 -1.93 25.65
CA ALA A 475 -1.05 -2.15 24.38
C ALA A 475 -2.34 -1.32 24.26
N SER A 476 -3.15 -1.23 25.33
CA SER A 476 -4.38 -0.45 25.35
C SER A 476 -4.12 1.07 25.33
N LEU A 477 -3.04 1.52 25.97
CA LEU A 477 -2.61 2.93 25.89
C LEU A 477 -2.20 3.28 24.45
N SER A 478 -1.44 2.39 23.80
CA SER A 478 -1.06 2.56 22.39
C SER A 478 -2.28 2.54 21.46
N ASP A 479 -3.28 1.69 21.73
CA ASP A 479 -4.53 1.66 20.96
C ASP A 479 -5.33 2.95 21.15
N LEU A 480 -5.44 3.47 22.37
CA LEU A 480 -6.10 4.75 22.62
C LEU A 480 -5.39 5.89 21.91
N ALA A 481 -4.07 5.99 21.98
CA ALA A 481 -3.28 7.01 21.28
C ALA A 481 -3.46 6.90 19.74
N PHE A 482 -3.49 5.67 19.21
CA PHE A 482 -3.79 5.44 17.79
C PHE A 482 -5.21 5.89 17.42
N ARG A 483 -6.25 5.58 18.23
CA ARG A 483 -7.63 5.99 17.96
C ARG A 483 -7.85 7.49 18.15
N ALA A 484 -7.12 8.10 19.06
CA ALA A 484 -7.11 9.55 19.28
C ALA A 484 -6.41 10.36 18.17
N GLY A 485 -5.59 9.72 17.34
CA GLY A 485 -4.81 10.41 16.28
C GLY A 485 -3.46 10.96 16.77
N ASP A 486 -3.05 10.70 18.01
CA ASP A 486 -1.89 11.29 18.67
C ASP A 486 -0.52 10.76 18.19
N LEU A 487 -0.48 9.72 17.35
CA LEU A 487 0.79 9.05 16.99
C LEU A 487 1.65 9.83 15.97
N ILE A 488 1.10 10.89 15.36
CA ILE A 488 1.87 11.76 14.47
C ILE A 488 1.95 13.14 15.12
N GLN A 489 3.05 13.43 15.80
CA GLN A 489 3.35 14.81 16.18
C GLN A 489 3.88 15.54 14.94
N VAL A 490 3.07 16.43 14.40
CA VAL A 490 3.53 17.39 13.38
C VAL A 490 4.46 18.36 14.06
N ASP A 491 5.77 18.23 13.82
CA ASP A 491 6.76 19.18 14.29
C ASP A 491 6.53 20.51 13.53
N GLU A 492 5.72 21.42 14.11
CA GLU A 492 5.41 22.75 13.53
C GLU A 492 6.68 23.57 13.19
N LYS A 493 7.84 23.17 13.73
CA LYS A 493 9.13 23.84 13.48
C LYS A 493 9.75 23.51 12.11
N ARG A 494 9.30 22.45 11.41
CA ARG A 494 9.82 22.07 10.09
C ARG A 494 9.01 22.59 8.90
N SER A 495 7.87 23.24 9.10
CA SER A 495 6.98 23.73 8.03
C SER A 495 7.21 25.19 7.63
N LYS A 496 8.36 25.79 7.88
CA LYS A 496 8.72 27.07 7.24
C LYS A 496 9.63 26.77 6.04
N PRO A 497 9.19 27.16 4.80
CA PRO A 497 9.96 26.98 3.56
C PRO A 497 11.22 27.85 3.52
#